data_05a302d7f893babc8e5be75e8e1e1101
#
_entry.id   05a302d7f893babc8e5be75e8e1e1101
#
_cell.length_a   1.000
_cell.length_b   1.000
_cell.length_c   1.000
_cell.angle_alpha   90.00
_cell.angle_beta   90.00
_cell.angle_gamma   90.00
#
_symmetry.space_group_name_H-M   'P 1'
#
loop_
_entity.id
_entity.type
_entity.pdbx_description
1 polymer ?
#
loop_
_entity_poly.entity_id
_entity_poly.type
_entity_poly.pdbx_seq_one_letter_code
_entity_poly.pdbx_strand_id
1 'polypeptide(L)'
;STFLDQFFRDDMHGNHGYHHPTFIYGYDDAAKCVYITDNFENGKYAKKQISYDQLDTAFSLITGQEWCYGVILYGAKEKAYDFVPGYVKEQLQDYLEPKRGICYMDRTLCPDPFHDGEDYLNEVFFGAQCYDLIDRSMQAILEYDDEYSAHDWRSLVQMCDHKYLMRKRYQYMVQHGYAAMDDTLHEELETLEKESLIAQNMYIKYTVTDDLETIRRLRERL
;
A
#
# COMPACT_ATOMS: atom_id res chain seq x y z
N SER A 1 -2.11 -22.32 17.55
CA SER A 1 -1.42 -21.03 17.55
C SER A 1 -2.40 -19.95 17.16
N THR A 2 -2.46 -18.88 17.90
CA THR A 2 -3.33 -17.76 17.58
C THR A 2 -2.68 -16.94 16.49
N PHE A 3 -3.49 -16.22 15.71
CA PHE A 3 -3.03 -15.28 14.67
C PHE A 3 -1.95 -14.32 15.18
N LEU A 4 -2.06 -13.82 16.41
CA LEU A 4 -1.04 -12.99 17.03
C LEU A 4 0.28 -13.74 17.23
N ASP A 5 0.26 -15.02 17.57
CA ASP A 5 1.48 -15.83 17.64
C ASP A 5 2.20 -15.94 16.30
N GLN A 6 1.45 -15.99 15.19
CA GLN A 6 2.00 -15.99 13.85
C GLN A 6 2.49 -14.59 13.44
N PHE A 7 1.71 -13.55 13.74
CA PHE A 7 2.07 -12.16 13.46
C PHE A 7 3.32 -11.71 14.21
N PHE A 8 3.58 -12.27 15.42
CA PHE A 8 4.77 -11.98 16.23
C PHE A 8 5.93 -12.96 16.01
N ARG A 9 5.73 -14.10 15.33
CA ARG A 9 6.79 -15.09 15.09
C ARG A 9 7.51 -14.89 13.77
N ASP A 10 6.87 -14.27 12.81
CA ASP A 10 7.43 -14.09 11.45
C ASP A 10 8.10 -12.72 11.27
N ASP A 11 8.76 -12.20 12.30
CA ASP A 11 9.66 -11.10 12.08
C ASP A 11 10.94 -11.60 11.36
N MET A 12 11.34 -10.89 10.34
CA MET A 12 12.51 -11.21 9.52
C MET A 12 13.84 -11.22 10.30
N HIS A 13 13.83 -10.92 11.61
CA HIS A 13 15.01 -10.84 12.47
C HIS A 13 14.89 -11.56 13.82
N GLY A 14 13.85 -12.35 14.04
CA GLY A 14 13.81 -13.37 15.10
C GLY A 14 13.55 -12.89 16.52
N ASN A 15 13.29 -11.60 16.81
CA ASN A 15 13.08 -11.18 18.20
C ASN A 15 12.25 -9.92 18.47
N HIS A 16 11.74 -9.21 17.46
CA HIS A 16 10.95 -7.99 17.69
C HIS A 16 9.68 -8.02 16.87
N GLY A 17 8.53 -8.10 17.53
CA GLY A 17 7.24 -8.05 16.88
C GLY A 17 7.12 -6.81 15.99
N TYR A 18 6.64 -6.99 14.77
CA TYR A 18 6.39 -5.91 13.85
C TYR A 18 5.17 -5.12 14.30
N HIS A 19 5.36 -3.86 14.69
CA HIS A 19 4.28 -2.98 15.09
C HIS A 19 3.63 -2.38 13.85
N HIS A 20 2.35 -2.68 13.66
CA HIS A 20 1.58 -2.26 12.50
C HIS A 20 0.20 -1.73 12.95
N PRO A 21 -0.24 -0.56 12.45
CA PRO A 21 -1.59 -0.09 12.72
C PRO A 21 -2.60 -1.00 12.03
N THR A 22 -3.62 -1.43 12.79
CA THR A 22 -4.73 -2.22 12.26
C THR A 22 -6.05 -1.46 12.39
N PHE A 23 -6.99 -1.68 11.47
CA PHE A 23 -8.27 -1.00 11.49
C PHE A 23 -9.31 -1.82 12.26
N ILE A 24 -9.80 -1.26 13.37
CA ILE A 24 -10.91 -1.81 14.15
C ILE A 24 -12.20 -1.19 13.62
N TYR A 25 -13.11 -2.01 13.09
CA TYR A 25 -14.37 -1.53 12.51
C TYR A 25 -15.60 -1.86 13.36
N GLY A 26 -15.43 -2.52 14.50
CA GLY A 26 -16.51 -2.83 15.42
C GLY A 26 -16.03 -3.60 16.65
N TYR A 27 -16.93 -3.76 17.60
CA TYR A 27 -16.69 -4.53 18.81
C TYR A 27 -17.97 -5.24 19.30
N ASP A 28 -17.82 -6.23 20.14
CA ASP A 28 -18.90 -6.91 20.85
C ASP A 28 -18.53 -7.08 22.33
N ASP A 29 -19.20 -6.31 23.19
CA ASP A 29 -18.93 -6.34 24.62
C ASP A 29 -19.42 -7.63 25.30
N ALA A 30 -20.43 -8.27 24.75
CA ALA A 30 -20.93 -9.54 25.29
C ALA A 30 -19.96 -10.68 24.97
N ALA A 31 -19.42 -10.70 23.76
CA ALA A 31 -18.41 -11.66 23.31
C ALA A 31 -16.98 -11.28 23.72
N LYS A 32 -16.76 -10.06 24.27
CA LYS A 32 -15.43 -9.54 24.64
C LYS A 32 -14.44 -9.59 23.48
N CYS A 33 -14.84 -9.07 22.32
CA CYS A 33 -14.02 -9.08 21.13
C CYS A 33 -14.11 -7.80 20.33
N VAL A 34 -13.12 -7.57 19.45
CA VAL A 34 -13.11 -6.55 18.40
C VAL A 34 -13.08 -7.21 17.03
N TYR A 35 -13.67 -6.53 16.07
CA TYR A 35 -13.63 -6.89 14.67
C TYR A 35 -12.57 -6.03 13.98
N ILE A 36 -11.57 -6.69 13.41
CA ILE A 36 -10.43 -6.04 12.77
C ILE A 36 -10.35 -6.38 11.29
N THR A 37 -9.71 -5.50 10.53
CA THR A 37 -9.39 -5.77 9.13
C THR A 37 -8.02 -5.24 8.80
N ASP A 38 -7.25 -6.05 8.09
CA ASP A 38 -5.87 -5.78 7.70
C ASP A 38 -5.42 -6.76 6.61
N ASN A 39 -4.17 -6.60 6.15
CA ASN A 39 -3.50 -7.54 5.26
C ASN A 39 -2.99 -8.75 6.06
N PHE A 40 -3.91 -9.65 6.39
CA PHE A 40 -3.58 -10.90 7.05
C PHE A 40 -3.01 -11.92 6.04
N GLU A 41 -3.04 -13.15 6.28
CA GLU A 41 -2.68 -14.30 5.46
C GLU A 41 -2.17 -14.01 4.02
N ASN A 42 -0.88 -14.08 3.83
CA ASN A 42 -0.23 -13.83 2.54
C ASN A 42 -0.50 -12.43 1.94
N GLY A 43 -0.61 -11.42 2.79
CA GLY A 43 -0.81 -10.03 2.37
C GLY A 43 -2.22 -9.72 1.82
N LYS A 44 -3.18 -10.62 1.97
CA LYS A 44 -4.56 -10.38 1.55
C LYS A 44 -5.35 -9.62 2.61
N TYR A 45 -6.01 -8.57 2.19
CA TYR A 45 -6.89 -7.80 3.04
C TYR A 45 -8.10 -8.66 3.45
N ALA A 46 -8.25 -8.88 4.73
CA ALA A 46 -9.27 -9.77 5.29
C ALA A 46 -9.84 -9.24 6.60
N LYS A 47 -10.98 -9.79 7.01
CA LYS A 47 -11.64 -9.48 8.28
C LYS A 47 -11.38 -10.59 9.27
N LYS A 48 -11.05 -10.23 10.51
CA LYS A 48 -10.87 -11.18 11.61
C LYS A 48 -11.50 -10.65 12.89
N GLN A 49 -11.63 -11.55 13.86
CA GLN A 49 -12.07 -11.26 15.21
C GLN A 49 -10.96 -11.64 16.18
N ILE A 50 -10.66 -10.74 17.12
CA ILE A 50 -9.72 -10.98 18.21
C ILE A 50 -10.38 -10.66 19.56
N SER A 51 -9.96 -11.32 20.63
CA SER A 51 -10.47 -11.02 21.96
C SER A 51 -9.91 -9.70 22.51
N TYR A 52 -10.58 -9.13 23.51
CA TYR A 52 -10.04 -7.98 24.24
C TYR A 52 -8.69 -8.27 24.87
N ASP A 53 -8.50 -9.48 25.42
CA ASP A 53 -7.22 -9.89 26.01
C ASP A 53 -6.09 -9.95 24.98
N GLN A 54 -6.39 -10.40 23.74
CA GLN A 54 -5.41 -10.38 22.64
C GLN A 54 -5.05 -8.97 22.23
N LEU A 55 -6.03 -8.07 22.17
CA LEU A 55 -5.80 -6.66 21.84
C LEU A 55 -4.96 -5.99 22.93
N ASP A 56 -5.29 -6.20 24.20
CA ASP A 56 -4.55 -5.67 25.34
C ASP A 56 -3.10 -6.18 25.37
N THR A 57 -2.91 -7.46 25.10
CA THR A 57 -1.58 -8.06 24.98
C THR A 57 -0.78 -7.40 23.85
N ALA A 58 -1.40 -7.20 22.68
CA ALA A 58 -0.75 -6.54 21.55
C ALA A 58 -0.32 -5.11 21.89
N PHE A 59 -1.19 -4.35 22.56
CA PHE A 59 -0.85 -3.00 23.02
C PHE A 59 0.27 -2.97 24.06
N SER A 60 0.27 -3.92 25.00
CA SER A 60 1.27 -3.99 26.06
C SER A 60 2.68 -4.34 25.55
N LEU A 61 2.78 -4.94 24.39
CA LEU A 61 4.06 -5.31 23.75
C LEU A 61 4.69 -4.14 22.97
N ILE A 62 3.98 -3.03 22.77
CA ILE A 62 4.53 -1.84 22.13
C ILE A 62 5.48 -1.16 23.10
N THR A 63 6.78 -1.34 22.92
CA THR A 63 7.82 -0.73 23.77
C THR A 63 8.78 0.08 22.92
N GLY A 64 9.12 1.28 23.39
CA GLY A 64 10.16 2.11 22.76
C GLY A 64 9.78 2.76 21.42
N GLN A 65 8.52 2.67 21.00
CA GLN A 65 8.01 3.26 19.77
C GLN A 65 6.79 4.12 20.05
N GLU A 66 6.99 5.26 20.70
CA GLU A 66 5.91 6.16 21.12
C GLU A 66 4.99 6.60 19.97
N TRP A 67 5.53 6.70 18.76
CA TRP A 67 4.75 7.05 17.55
C TRP A 67 3.70 6.00 17.14
N CYS A 68 3.87 4.74 17.54
CA CYS A 68 2.90 3.66 17.30
C CYS A 68 1.86 3.54 18.42
N TYR A 69 2.07 4.21 19.54
CA TYR A 69 1.25 4.07 20.73
C TYR A 69 0.08 5.04 20.69
N GLY A 70 -1.02 4.62 20.10
CA GLY A 70 -2.21 5.45 20.06
C GLY A 70 -3.40 4.81 19.37
N VAL A 71 -4.57 5.38 19.62
CA VAL A 71 -5.81 5.02 18.96
C VAL A 71 -6.33 6.27 18.22
N ILE A 72 -6.48 6.16 16.91
CA ILE A 72 -7.10 7.20 16.09
C ILE A 72 -8.56 6.82 15.88
N LEU A 73 -9.47 7.68 16.34
CA LEU A 73 -10.91 7.48 16.15
C LEU A 73 -11.35 8.15 14.85
N TYR A 74 -11.93 7.37 13.96
CA TYR A 74 -12.56 7.88 12.74
C TYR A 74 -14.06 7.93 12.92
N GLY A 75 -14.66 9.11 12.76
CA GLY A 75 -16.09 9.30 12.73
C GLY A 75 -16.58 9.46 11.28
N ALA A 76 -17.69 8.83 10.93
CA ALA A 76 -18.37 9.12 9.69
C ALA A 76 -18.96 10.54 9.77
N LYS A 77 -18.63 11.40 8.81
CA LYS A 77 -19.33 12.66 8.64
C LYS A 77 -20.61 12.41 7.84
N GLU A 78 -21.73 12.95 8.29
CA GLU A 78 -23.01 12.92 7.55
C GLU A 78 -22.99 13.81 6.28
N LYS A 79 -21.84 14.00 5.69
CA LYS A 79 -21.69 14.83 4.50
C LYS A 79 -21.53 13.91 3.29
N ALA A 80 -22.46 14.02 2.34
CA ALA A 80 -22.26 13.47 1.01
C ALA A 80 -21.06 14.18 0.35
N TYR A 81 -20.15 13.42 -0.20
CA TYR A 81 -19.07 13.96 -1.00
C TYR A 81 -19.47 13.85 -2.47
N ASP A 82 -19.51 15.00 -3.14
CA ASP A 82 -19.72 15.03 -4.57
C ASP A 82 -18.45 14.54 -5.27
N PHE A 83 -18.64 13.71 -6.30
CA PHE A 83 -17.55 13.34 -7.16
C PHE A 83 -17.16 14.52 -8.05
N VAL A 84 -15.90 14.94 -7.99
CA VAL A 84 -15.38 16.10 -8.73
C VAL A 84 -14.45 15.63 -9.85
N PRO A 85 -14.92 15.55 -11.12
CA PRO A 85 -14.10 15.08 -12.24
C PRO A 85 -12.81 15.89 -12.45
N GLY A 86 -12.83 17.18 -12.08
CA GLY A 86 -11.66 18.06 -12.12
C GLY A 86 -10.49 17.53 -11.29
N TYR A 87 -10.76 17.00 -10.09
CA TYR A 87 -9.72 16.42 -9.25
C TYR A 87 -9.10 15.16 -9.89
N VAL A 88 -9.91 14.34 -10.56
CA VAL A 88 -9.38 13.17 -11.28
C VAL A 88 -8.42 13.61 -12.37
N LYS A 89 -8.79 14.62 -13.14
CA LYS A 89 -7.94 15.17 -14.20
C LYS A 89 -6.64 15.73 -13.63
N GLU A 90 -6.70 16.53 -12.57
CA GLU A 90 -5.52 17.09 -11.90
C GLU A 90 -4.59 15.99 -11.37
N GLN A 91 -5.13 14.96 -10.68
CA GLN A 91 -4.35 13.83 -10.19
C GLN A 91 -3.68 13.03 -11.31
N LEU A 92 -4.34 12.86 -12.46
CA LEU A 92 -3.74 12.20 -13.62
C LEU A 92 -2.65 13.06 -14.25
N GLN A 93 -2.82 14.38 -14.30
CA GLN A 93 -1.78 15.31 -14.76
C GLN A 93 -0.57 15.29 -13.83
N ASP A 94 -0.78 15.33 -12.51
CA ASP A 94 0.29 15.24 -11.50
C ASP A 94 1.02 13.89 -11.55
N TYR A 95 0.32 12.83 -11.94
CA TYR A 95 0.92 11.51 -12.15
C TYR A 95 1.83 11.48 -13.37
N LEU A 96 1.42 12.09 -14.48
CA LEU A 96 2.18 12.11 -15.76
C LEU A 96 3.29 13.15 -15.73
N GLU A 97 3.03 14.32 -15.12
CA GLU A 97 3.97 15.41 -14.92
C GLU A 97 4.36 15.42 -13.44
N PRO A 98 5.39 14.66 -13.02
CA PRO A 98 5.65 14.40 -11.61
C PRO A 98 5.73 15.67 -10.78
N LYS A 99 4.63 16.01 -10.15
CA LYS A 99 4.50 17.11 -9.21
C LYS A 99 4.14 16.53 -7.85
N ARG A 100 4.56 17.20 -6.80
CA ARG A 100 4.15 16.87 -5.43
C ARG A 100 2.63 16.87 -5.33
N GLY A 101 1.98 15.72 -5.48
CA GLY A 101 0.54 15.54 -5.20
C GLY A 101 0.17 15.66 -3.72
N ILE A 102 1.12 15.97 -2.86
CA ILE A 102 0.94 16.16 -1.41
C ILE A 102 0.13 17.43 -1.07
N CYS A 103 -0.12 18.29 -2.04
CA CYS A 103 -0.90 19.52 -1.84
C CYS A 103 -2.32 19.28 -1.29
N TYR A 104 -2.85 18.07 -1.45
CA TYR A 104 -4.21 17.70 -1.02
C TYR A 104 -4.28 17.08 0.38
N MET A 105 -3.18 16.71 0.97
CA MET A 105 -3.16 16.34 2.39
C MET A 105 -3.09 17.63 3.21
N ASP A 106 -4.17 17.93 3.90
CA ASP A 106 -4.17 19.00 4.90
C ASP A 106 -3.13 18.63 5.98
N ARG A 107 -1.97 19.28 5.91
CA ARG A 107 -0.86 19.06 6.85
C ARG A 107 -1.25 19.36 8.30
N THR A 108 -2.35 20.11 8.51
CA THR A 108 -2.88 20.36 9.85
C THR A 108 -3.59 19.13 10.43
N LEU A 109 -4.05 18.21 9.58
CA LEU A 109 -4.73 16.98 9.98
C LEU A 109 -3.79 15.78 10.12
N CYS A 110 -2.64 15.83 9.46
CA CYS A 110 -1.61 14.82 9.57
C CYS A 110 -0.24 15.51 9.49
N PRO A 111 0.22 16.15 10.58
CA PRO A 111 1.59 16.64 10.63
C PRO A 111 2.50 15.43 10.45
N ASP A 112 3.41 15.50 9.48
CA ASP A 112 4.43 14.48 9.33
C ASP A 112 5.38 14.58 10.54
N PRO A 113 5.33 13.64 11.49
CA PRO A 113 6.15 13.74 12.70
C PRO A 113 7.64 13.49 12.42
N PHE A 114 8.01 13.14 11.19
CA PHE A 114 9.35 12.67 10.87
C PHE A 114 10.18 13.65 10.05
N HIS A 115 9.59 14.65 9.38
CA HIS A 115 10.32 15.42 8.39
C HIS A 115 9.94 16.90 8.34
N ASP A 116 10.67 17.71 9.10
CA ASP A 116 10.66 19.19 9.00
C ASP A 116 11.66 19.73 7.95
N GLY A 117 12.30 18.90 7.13
CA GLY A 117 13.38 19.30 6.24
C GLY A 117 13.00 19.27 4.74
N GLU A 118 13.31 20.35 4.01
CA GLU A 118 13.19 20.41 2.55
C GLU A 118 14.08 19.36 1.84
N ASP A 119 15.15 18.91 2.48
CA ASP A 119 16.13 17.96 1.91
C ASP A 119 15.54 16.57 1.67
N TYR A 120 14.65 16.10 2.53
CA TYR A 120 13.97 14.81 2.35
C TYR A 120 13.13 14.74 1.05
N LEU A 121 12.57 15.85 0.63
CA LEU A 121 11.66 15.91 -0.51
C LEU A 121 12.40 15.82 -1.86
N ASN A 122 13.71 15.97 -1.87
CA ASN A 122 14.53 15.79 -3.08
C ASN A 122 14.80 14.32 -3.40
N GLU A 123 14.56 13.42 -2.43
CA GLU A 123 14.73 11.97 -2.59
C GLU A 123 13.40 11.22 -2.82
N VAL A 124 12.26 11.93 -2.87
CA VAL A 124 10.95 11.33 -3.03
C VAL A 124 10.53 11.38 -4.51
N PHE A 125 10.19 10.21 -5.03
CA PHE A 125 9.69 10.04 -6.39
C PHE A 125 8.16 10.09 -6.41
N PHE A 126 7.58 10.73 -7.42
CA PHE A 126 6.14 10.90 -7.57
C PHE A 126 5.65 10.44 -8.94
N GLY A 127 4.40 10.01 -8.99
CA GLY A 127 3.72 9.68 -10.23
C GLY A 127 4.49 8.66 -11.05
N ALA A 128 4.67 8.94 -12.34
CA ALA A 128 5.36 8.06 -13.27
C ALA A 128 6.85 7.85 -12.95
N GLN A 129 7.51 8.77 -12.21
CA GLN A 129 8.90 8.57 -11.77
C GLN A 129 9.10 7.38 -10.84
N CYS A 130 8.02 6.90 -10.20
CA CYS A 130 8.11 5.70 -9.36
C CYS A 130 8.57 4.47 -10.13
N TYR A 131 8.36 4.42 -11.45
CA TYR A 131 8.89 3.33 -12.29
C TYR A 131 10.40 3.36 -12.38
N ASP A 132 11.02 4.56 -12.46
CA ASP A 132 12.47 4.69 -12.47
C ASP A 132 13.08 4.19 -11.16
N LEU A 133 12.39 4.42 -10.03
CA LEU A 133 12.83 3.91 -8.73
C LEU A 133 12.74 2.38 -8.67
N ILE A 134 11.65 1.81 -9.17
CA ILE A 134 11.46 0.35 -9.24
C ILE A 134 12.55 -0.27 -10.13
N ASP A 135 12.84 0.33 -11.31
CA ASP A 135 13.91 -0.15 -12.20
C ASP A 135 15.28 -0.10 -11.54
N ARG A 136 15.62 1.03 -10.88
CA ARG A 136 16.89 1.17 -10.13
C ARG A 136 17.00 0.15 -8.99
N SER A 137 15.92 -0.12 -8.28
CA SER A 137 15.90 -1.14 -7.23
C SER A 137 16.19 -2.53 -7.79
N MET A 138 15.59 -2.91 -8.91
CA MET A 138 15.86 -4.17 -9.59
C MET A 138 17.29 -4.24 -10.14
N GLN A 139 17.82 -3.12 -10.64
CA GLN A 139 19.21 -3.04 -11.07
C GLN A 139 20.16 -3.27 -9.90
N ALA A 140 19.90 -2.66 -8.74
CA ALA A 140 20.71 -2.85 -7.54
C ALA A 140 20.71 -4.32 -7.08
N ILE A 141 19.57 -5.01 -7.14
CA ILE A 141 19.49 -6.45 -6.87
C ILE A 141 20.41 -7.25 -7.81
N LEU A 142 20.41 -6.92 -9.10
CA LEU A 142 21.23 -7.62 -10.10
C LEU A 142 22.74 -7.35 -9.95
N GLU A 143 23.12 -6.18 -9.43
CA GLU A 143 24.53 -5.75 -9.32
C GLU A 143 25.17 -6.11 -7.97
N TYR A 144 24.40 -6.04 -6.89
CA TYR A 144 24.95 -6.07 -5.53
C TYR A 144 24.49 -7.27 -4.71
N ASP A 145 23.56 -8.07 -5.24
CA ASP A 145 22.98 -9.21 -4.50
C ASP A 145 22.55 -8.79 -3.08
N ASP A 146 21.92 -7.59 -2.98
CA ASP A 146 21.54 -6.99 -1.71
C ASP A 146 20.33 -7.72 -1.13
N GLU A 147 20.60 -8.64 -0.22
CA GLU A 147 19.61 -9.47 0.46
C GLU A 147 18.52 -8.63 1.17
N TYR A 148 18.84 -7.41 1.61
CA TYR A 148 17.90 -6.57 2.35
C TYR A 148 16.87 -5.89 1.44
N SER A 149 17.29 -5.37 0.29
CA SER A 149 16.39 -4.72 -0.68
C SER A 149 15.64 -5.74 -1.54
N ALA A 150 16.21 -6.93 -1.72
CA ALA A 150 15.69 -7.98 -2.57
C ALA A 150 14.31 -8.53 -2.17
N HIS A 151 13.89 -8.32 -0.92
CA HIS A 151 12.64 -8.89 -0.41
C HIS A 151 11.50 -7.88 -0.24
N ASP A 152 11.71 -6.61 -0.54
CA ASP A 152 10.66 -5.60 -0.42
C ASP A 152 9.76 -5.52 -1.68
N TRP A 153 8.71 -6.31 -1.68
CA TRP A 153 7.72 -6.40 -2.76
C TRP A 153 6.59 -5.35 -2.66
N ARG A 154 6.59 -4.50 -1.62
CA ARG A 154 5.51 -3.53 -1.34
C ARG A 154 5.30 -2.50 -2.46
N SER A 155 6.37 -2.06 -3.10
CA SER A 155 6.30 -1.11 -4.23
C SER A 155 5.50 -1.68 -5.41
N LEU A 156 5.66 -2.97 -5.72
CA LEU A 156 4.93 -3.64 -6.79
C LEU A 156 3.46 -3.91 -6.42
N VAL A 157 3.17 -4.16 -5.14
CA VAL A 157 1.77 -4.22 -4.67
C VAL A 157 1.08 -2.89 -4.85
N GLN A 158 1.72 -1.80 -4.42
CA GLN A 158 1.17 -0.45 -4.59
C GLN A 158 0.95 -0.09 -6.07
N MET A 159 1.88 -0.49 -6.94
CA MET A 159 1.71 -0.33 -8.39
C MET A 159 0.48 -1.09 -8.90
N CYS A 160 0.29 -2.34 -8.49
CA CYS A 160 -0.87 -3.16 -8.82
C CYS A 160 -2.18 -2.50 -8.39
N ASP A 161 -2.26 -2.11 -7.12
CA ASP A 161 -3.43 -1.44 -6.56
C ASP A 161 -3.72 -0.13 -7.28
N HIS A 162 -2.69 0.63 -7.64
CA HIS A 162 -2.84 1.86 -8.42
C HIS A 162 -3.47 1.59 -9.80
N LYS A 163 -3.00 0.58 -10.55
CA LYS A 163 -3.57 0.24 -11.86
C LYS A 163 -5.00 -0.29 -11.75
N TYR A 164 -5.26 -1.13 -10.78
CA TYR A 164 -6.62 -1.58 -10.45
C TYR A 164 -7.55 -0.38 -10.17
N LEU A 165 -7.13 0.55 -9.32
CA LEU A 165 -7.92 1.74 -8.96
C LEU A 165 -8.10 2.70 -10.14
N MET A 166 -7.11 2.85 -11.03
CA MET A 166 -7.26 3.62 -12.27
C MET A 166 -8.39 3.07 -13.13
N ARG A 167 -8.43 1.75 -13.37
CA ARG A 167 -9.50 1.10 -14.13
C ARG A 167 -10.86 1.25 -13.42
N LYS A 168 -10.92 1.03 -12.11
CA LYS A 168 -12.16 1.19 -11.33
C LYS A 168 -12.68 2.62 -11.37
N ARG A 169 -11.80 3.61 -11.28
CA ARG A 169 -12.15 5.03 -11.40
C ARG A 169 -12.73 5.34 -12.77
N TYR A 170 -12.10 4.87 -13.84
CA TYR A 170 -12.63 5.04 -15.20
C TYR A 170 -14.01 4.40 -15.35
N GLN A 171 -14.20 3.15 -14.92
CA GLN A 171 -15.50 2.48 -14.93
C GLN A 171 -16.58 3.28 -14.19
N TYR A 172 -16.24 3.79 -13.01
CA TYR A 172 -17.16 4.63 -12.23
C TYR A 172 -17.54 5.90 -12.99
N MET A 173 -16.57 6.57 -13.61
CA MET A 173 -16.82 7.80 -14.36
C MET A 173 -17.75 7.55 -15.56
N VAL A 174 -17.55 6.47 -16.30
CA VAL A 174 -18.41 6.08 -17.39
C VAL A 174 -19.83 5.74 -16.90
N GLN A 175 -19.92 4.93 -15.85
CA GLN A 175 -21.20 4.51 -15.28
C GLN A 175 -22.07 5.70 -14.80
N HIS A 176 -21.43 6.77 -14.31
CA HIS A 176 -22.13 7.94 -13.78
C HIS A 176 -22.16 9.12 -14.78
N GLY A 177 -21.76 8.91 -16.03
CA GLY A 177 -21.84 9.92 -17.08
C GLY A 177 -20.81 11.06 -16.97
N TYR A 178 -19.74 10.86 -16.20
CA TYR A 178 -18.62 11.82 -16.12
C TYR A 178 -17.61 11.67 -17.25
N ALA A 179 -17.60 10.52 -17.94
CA ALA A 179 -16.79 10.25 -19.11
C ALA A 179 -17.60 9.43 -20.12
N ALA A 180 -17.28 9.60 -21.40
CA ALA A 180 -17.78 8.69 -22.43
C ALA A 180 -17.03 7.35 -22.36
N MET A 181 -17.70 6.27 -22.78
CA MET A 181 -17.05 4.98 -22.97
C MET A 181 -16.08 5.06 -24.14
N ASP A 182 -14.87 4.61 -23.93
CA ASP A 182 -13.83 4.40 -24.93
C ASP A 182 -13.31 2.98 -24.75
N ASP A 183 -13.62 2.12 -25.69
CA ASP A 183 -13.31 0.70 -25.63
C ASP A 183 -11.78 0.46 -25.65
N THR A 184 -11.04 1.27 -26.43
CA THR A 184 -9.58 1.18 -26.49
C THR A 184 -8.95 1.51 -25.16
N LEU A 185 -9.36 2.62 -24.55
CA LEU A 185 -8.87 3.00 -23.21
C LEU A 185 -9.23 1.96 -22.15
N HIS A 186 -10.43 1.38 -22.25
CA HIS A 186 -10.86 0.33 -21.33
C HIS A 186 -9.95 -0.90 -21.41
N GLU A 187 -9.68 -1.38 -22.63
CA GLU A 187 -8.79 -2.52 -22.88
C GLU A 187 -7.33 -2.24 -22.45
N GLU A 188 -6.84 -1.02 -22.68
CA GLU A 188 -5.52 -0.60 -22.21
C GLU A 188 -5.42 -0.61 -20.69
N LEU A 189 -6.42 -0.11 -19.96
CA LEU A 189 -6.44 -0.13 -18.50
C LEU A 189 -6.53 -1.56 -17.94
N GLU A 190 -7.28 -2.45 -18.59
CA GLU A 190 -7.30 -3.88 -18.22
C GLU A 190 -5.94 -4.54 -18.46
N THR A 191 -5.27 -4.18 -19.54
CA THR A 191 -3.94 -4.69 -19.87
C THR A 191 -2.93 -4.22 -18.82
N LEU A 192 -2.92 -2.93 -18.48
CA LEU A 192 -2.05 -2.39 -17.44
C LEU A 192 -2.25 -3.07 -16.08
N GLU A 193 -3.49 -3.34 -15.69
CA GLU A 193 -3.77 -4.07 -14.45
C GLU A 193 -3.22 -5.49 -14.49
N LYS A 194 -3.42 -6.22 -15.60
CA LYS A 194 -2.90 -7.59 -15.77
C LYS A 194 -1.37 -7.62 -15.77
N GLU A 195 -0.72 -6.69 -16.48
CA GLU A 195 0.74 -6.61 -16.53
C GLU A 195 1.34 -6.29 -15.16
N SER A 196 0.75 -5.37 -14.41
CA SER A 196 1.20 -5.06 -13.06
C SER A 196 1.07 -6.25 -12.11
N LEU A 197 -0.01 -7.04 -12.22
CA LEU A 197 -0.18 -8.27 -11.44
C LEU A 197 0.85 -9.35 -11.81
N ILE A 198 1.18 -9.47 -13.09
CA ILE A 198 2.24 -10.38 -13.54
C ILE A 198 3.59 -9.93 -12.96
N ALA A 199 3.90 -8.64 -13.02
CA ALA A 199 5.11 -8.07 -12.47
C ALA A 199 5.24 -8.36 -10.96
N GLN A 200 4.18 -8.13 -10.20
CA GLN A 200 4.12 -8.45 -8.78
C GLN A 200 4.38 -9.93 -8.51
N ASN A 201 3.71 -10.83 -9.24
CA ASN A 201 3.89 -12.27 -9.06
C ASN A 201 5.30 -12.75 -9.44
N MET A 202 5.92 -12.15 -10.46
CA MET A 202 7.31 -12.42 -10.82
C MET A 202 8.25 -12.02 -9.68
N TYR A 203 8.04 -10.84 -9.09
CA TYR A 203 8.87 -10.40 -7.98
C TYR A 203 8.69 -11.28 -6.73
N ILE A 204 7.45 -11.64 -6.38
CA ILE A 204 7.18 -12.59 -5.29
C ILE A 204 7.86 -13.94 -5.56
N LYS A 205 7.83 -14.42 -6.81
CA LYS A 205 8.55 -15.64 -7.18
C LYS A 205 10.04 -15.49 -6.91
N TYR A 206 10.62 -14.36 -7.30
CA TYR A 206 12.04 -14.08 -7.03
C TYR A 206 12.34 -14.12 -5.53
N THR A 207 11.55 -13.49 -4.67
CA THR A 207 11.78 -13.51 -3.21
C THR A 207 11.75 -14.90 -2.56
N VAL A 208 11.23 -15.90 -3.27
CA VAL A 208 11.16 -17.30 -2.81
C VAL A 208 12.27 -18.17 -3.44
N THR A 209 12.70 -17.81 -4.64
CA THR A 209 13.60 -18.68 -5.45
C THR A 209 15.01 -18.14 -5.60
N ASP A 210 15.26 -16.86 -5.28
CA ASP A 210 16.48 -16.11 -5.54
C ASP A 210 16.96 -16.18 -7.01
N ASP A 211 16.02 -16.46 -7.94
CA ASP A 211 16.31 -16.58 -9.36
C ASP A 211 16.44 -15.19 -10.01
N LEU A 212 17.67 -14.71 -10.15
CA LEU A 212 17.99 -13.41 -10.77
C LEU A 212 17.51 -13.29 -12.22
N GLU A 213 17.32 -14.41 -12.93
CA GLU A 213 16.74 -14.38 -14.28
C GLU A 213 15.30 -13.92 -14.26
N THR A 214 14.56 -14.21 -13.18
CA THR A 214 13.20 -13.68 -12.98
C THR A 214 13.22 -12.15 -12.86
N ILE A 215 14.21 -11.56 -12.18
CA ILE A 215 14.36 -10.09 -12.08
C ILE A 215 14.74 -9.47 -13.44
N ARG A 216 15.64 -10.09 -14.22
CA ARG A 216 15.97 -9.60 -15.57
C ARG A 216 14.75 -9.51 -16.46
N ARG A 217 13.95 -10.59 -16.50
CA ARG A 217 12.70 -10.63 -17.28
C ARG A 217 11.63 -9.67 -16.77
N LEU A 218 11.55 -9.47 -15.47
CA LEU A 218 10.65 -8.50 -14.89
C LEU A 218 11.02 -7.10 -15.34
N ARG A 219 12.30 -6.76 -15.29
CA ARG A 219 12.81 -5.45 -15.70
C ARG A 219 12.59 -5.15 -17.19
N GLU A 220 12.69 -6.16 -18.07
CA GLU A 220 12.36 -6.03 -19.50
C GLU A 220 10.86 -5.79 -19.76
N ARG A 221 10.01 -6.10 -18.79
CA ARG A 221 8.55 -6.00 -18.91
C ARG A 221 7.98 -4.68 -18.40
N LEU A 222 8.66 -4.04 -17.47
CA LEU A 222 8.25 -2.75 -16.87
C LEU A 222 8.67 -1.57 -17.74
#